data_e1e54589c4f2192b4ddb7d00ef40b76b
#
_entry.id   e1e54589c4f2192b4ddb7d00ef40b76b
#
_cell.length_a   1.000
_cell.length_b   1.000
_cell.length_c   1.000
_cell.angle_alpha   90.00
_cell.angle_beta   90.00
_cell.angle_gamma   90.00
#
_symmetry.space_group_name_H-M   'P 1'
#
loop_
_entity.id
_entity.type
_entity.pdbx_description
1 polymer ?
#
loop_
_entity_poly.entity_id
_entity_poly.type
_entity_poly.pdbx_seq_one_letter_code
_entity_poly.pdbx_strand_id
1 'polypeptide(L)'
;MELAVGARHELLDLTWACSDDGGVQPLSYGAFMMRRCMPVVSEEQLAANKSTSLGIALNLLKGDAMKKLVTQLTGLKVDGVTIAQPTLLRFGDFLSIHNDAEGQRAVAFAWHLFDAWSPGDGGELAFVCPESSTQGQFVPPVANTLTLFRTQGAGFLGTHAVLPVLRQGGRRVAITGWFTTRSEPTYD
;
A
#
# COMPACT_ATOMS: atom_id res chain seq x y z
N MET A 1 17.79 4.39 6.59
CA MET A 1 16.98 5.12 7.58
C MET A 1 16.72 6.56 7.12
N GLU A 2 17.73 7.31 6.71
CA GLU A 2 17.59 8.71 6.29
C GLU A 2 16.60 8.93 5.14
N LEU A 3 16.60 8.08 4.10
CA LEU A 3 15.68 8.20 2.97
C LEU A 3 14.21 8.10 3.41
N ALA A 4 13.87 7.15 4.27
CA ALA A 4 12.51 6.98 4.75
C ALA A 4 12.05 8.15 5.63
N VAL A 5 12.95 8.72 6.44
CA VAL A 5 12.67 9.90 7.26
C VAL A 5 12.44 11.13 6.38
N GLY A 6 13.31 11.36 5.39
CA GLY A 6 13.16 12.46 4.45
C GLY A 6 11.88 12.35 3.63
N ALA A 7 11.60 11.18 3.05
CA ALA A 7 10.37 10.94 2.30
C ALA A 7 9.11 11.13 3.16
N ARG A 8 9.14 10.73 4.44
CA ARG A 8 8.05 10.97 5.37
C ARG A 8 7.81 12.46 5.60
N HIS A 9 8.84 13.26 5.86
CA HIS A 9 8.69 14.69 6.07
C HIS A 9 8.08 15.35 4.84
N GLU A 10 8.60 15.05 3.66
CA GLU A 10 8.05 15.58 2.40
C GLU A 10 6.59 15.14 2.17
N LEU A 11 6.22 13.89 2.53
CA LEU A 11 4.83 13.42 2.47
C LEU A 11 3.92 14.20 3.41
N LEU A 12 4.39 14.53 4.62
CA LEU A 12 3.58 15.29 5.58
C LEU A 12 3.33 16.74 5.13
N ASP A 13 4.20 17.28 4.28
CA ASP A 13 4.12 18.64 3.73
C ASP A 13 3.29 18.70 2.44
N LEU A 14 2.88 17.55 1.87
CA LEU A 14 2.01 17.55 0.69
C LEU A 14 0.62 18.11 0.99
N THR A 15 0.02 18.71 -0.04
CA THR A 15 -1.41 19.01 -0.02
C THR A 15 -2.19 17.74 -0.33
N TRP A 16 -3.14 17.42 0.54
CA TRP A 16 -3.93 16.19 0.47
C TRP A 16 -5.40 16.49 0.14
N ALA A 17 -5.95 15.74 -0.81
CA ALA A 17 -7.38 15.65 -1.05
C ALA A 17 -7.93 14.44 -0.29
N CYS A 18 -8.84 14.68 0.64
CA CYS A 18 -9.40 13.65 1.50
C CYS A 18 -10.88 13.42 1.18
N SER A 19 -11.30 12.16 1.14
CA SER A 19 -12.72 11.82 1.09
C SER A 19 -13.24 11.71 2.53
N ASP A 20 -14.10 12.62 2.91
CA ASP A 20 -14.69 12.63 4.26
C ASP A 20 -15.96 11.75 4.36
N ASP A 21 -16.59 11.46 3.22
CA ASP A 21 -17.88 10.74 3.15
C ASP A 21 -17.74 9.22 2.94
N GLY A 22 -16.52 8.72 2.86
CA GLY A 22 -16.26 7.31 2.52
C GLY A 22 -16.63 7.02 1.06
N GLY A 23 -15.64 7.00 0.18
CA GLY A 23 -15.87 6.61 -1.21
C GLY A 23 -16.22 5.13 -1.32
N VAL A 24 -17.15 4.79 -2.22
CA VAL A 24 -17.39 3.42 -2.65
C VAL A 24 -16.75 3.25 -4.01
N GLN A 25 -15.79 2.34 -4.11
CA GLN A 25 -15.15 2.00 -5.39
C GLN A 25 -15.74 0.69 -5.90
N PRO A 26 -16.35 0.69 -7.10
CA PRO A 26 -16.81 -0.55 -7.71
C PRO A 26 -15.60 -1.38 -8.16
N LEU A 27 -15.68 -2.68 -7.94
CA LEU A 27 -14.70 -3.68 -8.36
C LEU A 27 -15.41 -4.76 -9.18
N SER A 28 -14.67 -5.53 -9.96
CA SER A 28 -15.23 -6.62 -10.78
C SER A 28 -15.95 -7.69 -9.95
N TYR A 29 -15.60 -7.84 -8.69
CA TYR A 29 -16.20 -8.80 -7.74
C TYR A 29 -17.09 -8.14 -6.67
N GLY A 30 -17.44 -6.85 -6.83
CA GLY A 30 -18.27 -6.12 -5.87
C GLY A 30 -17.85 -4.66 -5.72
N ALA A 31 -17.95 -4.17 -4.51
CA ALA A 31 -17.53 -2.82 -4.15
C ALA A 31 -16.85 -2.83 -2.78
N PHE A 32 -15.87 -1.95 -2.59
CA PHE A 32 -15.32 -1.71 -1.26
C PHE A 32 -15.44 -0.25 -0.86
N MET A 33 -15.57 -0.03 0.43
CA MET A 33 -15.58 1.32 1.01
C MET A 33 -14.17 1.72 1.38
N MET A 34 -13.82 2.96 1.09
CA MET A 34 -12.55 3.52 1.49
C MET A 34 -12.75 4.96 1.98
N ARG A 35 -11.97 5.29 3.00
CA ARG A 35 -11.81 6.64 3.48
C ARG A 35 -10.32 6.89 3.62
N ARG A 36 -9.77 7.74 2.77
CA ARG A 36 -8.33 8.03 2.70
C ARG A 36 -8.07 9.38 2.07
N CYS A 37 -6.86 9.86 2.21
CA CYS A 37 -6.38 11.03 1.52
C CYS A 37 -5.37 10.65 0.43
N MET A 38 -5.43 11.37 -0.68
CA MET A 38 -4.50 11.27 -1.79
C MET A 38 -3.79 12.60 -2.01
N PRO A 39 -2.53 12.63 -2.46
CA PRO A 39 -1.87 13.88 -2.77
C PRO A 39 -2.55 14.56 -3.96
N VAL A 40 -2.63 15.87 -3.93
CA VAL A 40 -3.14 16.68 -5.07
C VAL A 40 -2.17 16.62 -6.25
N VAL A 41 -0.88 16.44 -5.96
CA VAL A 41 0.19 16.30 -6.97
C VAL A 41 0.23 14.87 -7.49
N SER A 42 0.37 14.68 -8.81
CA SER A 42 0.41 13.34 -9.38
C SER A 42 1.70 12.58 -9.02
N GLU A 43 1.62 11.26 -9.09
CA GLU A 43 2.76 10.37 -8.86
C GLU A 43 3.93 10.68 -9.82
N GLU A 44 3.63 10.96 -11.08
CA GLU A 44 4.64 11.29 -12.09
C GLU A 44 5.38 12.60 -11.76
N GLN A 45 4.66 13.60 -11.27
CA GLN A 45 5.25 14.87 -10.85
C GLN A 45 6.15 14.68 -9.62
N LEU A 46 5.72 13.86 -8.65
CA LEU A 46 6.52 13.53 -7.47
C LEU A 46 7.78 12.75 -7.87
N ALA A 47 7.65 11.74 -8.73
CA ALA A 47 8.77 10.90 -9.17
C ALA A 47 9.76 11.66 -10.10
N ALA A 48 9.30 12.69 -10.81
CA ALA A 48 10.17 13.53 -11.65
C ALA A 48 11.18 14.34 -10.83
N ASN A 49 10.87 14.68 -9.59
CA ASN A 49 11.78 15.42 -8.71
C ASN A 49 12.79 14.47 -8.01
N LYS A 50 13.82 14.06 -8.76
CA LYS A 50 14.85 13.11 -8.28
C LYS A 50 15.79 13.68 -7.20
N SER A 51 15.65 14.94 -6.82
CA SER A 51 16.44 15.57 -5.75
C SER A 51 15.76 15.48 -4.38
N THR A 52 14.48 15.15 -4.33
CA THR A 52 13.74 14.96 -3.08
C THR A 52 13.81 13.52 -2.60
N SER A 53 13.72 13.31 -1.29
CA SER A 53 13.68 11.97 -0.70
C SER A 53 12.48 11.17 -1.20
N LEU A 54 11.33 11.80 -1.37
CA LEU A 54 10.14 11.16 -1.92
C LEU A 54 10.31 10.74 -3.37
N GLY A 55 10.87 11.62 -4.21
CA GLY A 55 11.16 11.30 -5.61
C GLY A 55 12.18 10.16 -5.73
N ILE A 56 13.23 10.15 -4.90
CA ILE A 56 14.19 9.04 -4.82
C ILE A 56 13.48 7.74 -4.41
N ALA A 57 12.61 7.78 -3.38
CA ALA A 57 11.87 6.62 -2.89
C ALA A 57 10.95 6.02 -3.97
N LEU A 58 10.22 6.86 -4.69
CA LEU A 58 9.35 6.42 -5.79
C LEU A 58 10.17 5.79 -6.94
N ASN A 59 11.30 6.39 -7.30
CA ASN A 59 12.18 5.84 -8.33
C ASN A 59 12.84 4.53 -7.87
N LEU A 60 13.19 4.39 -6.59
CA LEU A 60 13.70 3.14 -6.02
C LEU A 60 12.69 2.01 -6.16
N LEU A 61 11.43 2.24 -5.79
CA LEU A 61 10.35 1.25 -5.90
C LEU A 61 10.14 0.79 -7.36
N LYS A 62 10.26 1.71 -8.33
CA LYS A 62 10.11 1.41 -9.77
C LYS A 62 11.37 0.83 -10.41
N GLY A 63 12.50 0.88 -9.73
CA GLY A 63 13.80 0.48 -10.25
C GLY A 63 13.96 -1.02 -10.47
N ASP A 64 14.89 -1.40 -11.36
CA ASP A 64 15.15 -2.80 -11.71
C ASP A 64 15.67 -3.61 -10.52
N ALA A 65 16.44 -2.99 -9.62
CA ALA A 65 16.93 -3.65 -8.41
C ALA A 65 15.76 -4.09 -7.51
N MET A 66 14.74 -3.25 -7.34
CA MET A 66 13.54 -3.59 -6.56
C MET A 66 12.73 -4.69 -7.25
N LYS A 67 12.51 -4.61 -8.55
CA LYS A 67 11.82 -5.66 -9.33
C LYS A 67 12.52 -7.01 -9.19
N LYS A 68 13.86 -7.02 -9.27
CA LYS A 68 14.67 -8.23 -9.07
C LYS A 68 14.51 -8.78 -7.66
N LEU A 69 14.56 -7.93 -6.64
CA LEU A 69 14.36 -8.32 -5.24
C LEU A 69 12.97 -8.95 -5.04
N VAL A 70 11.91 -8.30 -5.53
CA VAL A 70 10.54 -8.81 -5.41
C VAL A 70 10.38 -10.13 -6.14
N THR A 71 10.98 -10.28 -7.34
CA THR A 71 11.02 -11.57 -8.06
C THR A 71 11.67 -12.67 -7.23
N GLN A 72 12.80 -12.38 -6.57
CA GLN A 72 13.49 -13.34 -5.72
C GLN A 72 12.68 -13.74 -4.48
N LEU A 73 12.00 -12.78 -3.86
CA LEU A 73 11.22 -13.01 -2.64
C LEU A 73 9.91 -13.75 -2.91
N THR A 74 9.27 -13.48 -4.05
CA THR A 74 7.93 -14.00 -4.33
C THR A 74 7.91 -15.19 -5.30
N GLY A 75 9.01 -15.40 -6.04
CA GLY A 75 9.06 -16.36 -7.15
C GLY A 75 8.32 -15.89 -8.41
N LEU A 76 7.63 -14.75 -8.38
CA LEU A 76 6.90 -14.19 -9.52
C LEU A 76 7.81 -13.29 -10.33
N LYS A 77 7.90 -13.51 -11.65
CA LYS A 77 8.69 -12.66 -12.54
C LYS A 77 8.03 -11.32 -12.75
N VAL A 78 8.34 -10.35 -11.88
CA VAL A 78 7.83 -8.99 -12.01
C VAL A 78 8.70 -8.17 -12.97
N ASP A 79 8.07 -7.38 -13.82
CA ASP A 79 8.75 -6.58 -14.84
C ASP A 79 8.28 -5.12 -14.88
N GLY A 80 7.21 -4.79 -14.18
CA GLY A 80 6.66 -3.44 -14.08
C GLY A 80 6.21 -3.06 -12.69
N VAL A 81 5.89 -1.79 -12.54
CA VAL A 81 5.17 -1.24 -11.39
C VAL A 81 4.04 -0.38 -11.93
N THR A 82 2.82 -0.69 -11.55
CA THR A 82 1.69 0.18 -11.79
C THR A 82 1.29 0.83 -10.49
N ILE A 83 1.19 2.13 -10.51
CA ILE A 83 0.90 2.97 -9.36
C ILE A 83 1.91 2.72 -8.22
N ALA A 84 2.67 3.74 -7.88
CA ALA A 84 3.46 3.81 -6.65
C ALA A 84 3.13 5.15 -5.99
N GLN A 85 2.02 5.21 -5.28
CA GLN A 85 1.45 6.48 -4.84
C GLN A 85 1.49 6.64 -3.32
N PRO A 86 1.76 7.85 -2.83
CA PRO A 86 1.57 8.19 -1.44
C PRO A 86 0.10 8.09 -1.04
N THR A 87 -0.14 7.60 0.16
CA THR A 87 -1.47 7.56 0.80
C THR A 87 -1.37 8.06 2.23
N LEU A 88 -2.40 8.73 2.68
CA LEU A 88 -2.55 9.18 4.06
C LEU A 88 -3.90 8.70 4.61
N LEU A 89 -3.87 8.02 5.75
CA LEU A 89 -5.06 7.73 6.54
C LEU A 89 -4.98 8.51 7.85
N ARG A 90 -6.05 9.25 8.15
CA ARG A 90 -6.25 10.02 9.39
C ARG A 90 -7.09 9.20 10.37
N PHE A 91 -7.31 9.73 11.54
CA PHE A 91 -8.24 9.15 12.51
C PHE A 91 -9.60 8.80 11.85
N GLY A 92 -10.00 7.55 11.98
CA GLY A 92 -11.21 6.98 11.41
C GLY A 92 -11.12 6.58 9.93
N ASP A 93 -10.04 6.89 9.23
CA ASP A 93 -9.85 6.47 7.84
C ASP A 93 -9.49 4.96 7.77
N PHE A 94 -9.96 4.29 6.72
CA PHE A 94 -9.84 2.84 6.54
C PHE A 94 -10.00 2.41 5.08
N LEU A 95 -9.67 1.16 4.79
CA LEU A 95 -10.09 0.47 3.56
C LEU A 95 -10.80 -0.83 3.98
N SER A 96 -12.05 -1.03 3.55
CA SER A 96 -12.79 -2.25 3.85
C SER A 96 -12.19 -3.47 3.13
N ILE A 97 -12.70 -4.64 3.41
CA ILE A 97 -12.23 -5.90 2.82
C ILE A 97 -12.34 -5.83 1.30
N HIS A 98 -11.22 -6.11 0.61
CA HIS A 98 -11.10 -6.18 -0.84
C HIS A 98 -9.92 -7.08 -1.22
N ASN A 99 -9.76 -7.32 -2.51
CA ASN A 99 -8.51 -7.84 -3.05
C ASN A 99 -7.99 -6.91 -4.16
N ASP A 100 -6.75 -7.07 -4.52
CA ASP A 100 -6.09 -6.25 -5.54
C ASP A 100 -5.91 -6.99 -6.87
N ALA A 101 -6.62 -8.11 -7.06
CA ALA A 101 -6.54 -8.98 -8.22
C ALA A 101 -7.17 -8.33 -9.45
N GLU A 102 -6.47 -7.39 -10.06
CA GLU A 102 -6.92 -6.65 -11.23
C GLU A 102 -5.82 -6.59 -12.29
N GLY A 103 -6.15 -7.02 -13.50
CA GLY A 103 -5.23 -7.00 -14.65
C GLY A 103 -3.92 -7.72 -14.34
N GLN A 104 -2.81 -7.06 -14.60
CA GLN A 104 -1.45 -7.63 -14.44
C GLN A 104 -0.86 -7.44 -13.05
N ARG A 105 -1.62 -6.99 -12.05
CA ARG A 105 -1.14 -6.84 -10.68
C ARG A 105 -0.81 -8.21 -10.09
N ALA A 106 0.42 -8.40 -9.66
CA ALA A 106 0.92 -9.67 -9.16
C ALA A 106 1.31 -9.62 -7.68
N VAL A 107 1.95 -8.54 -7.26
CA VAL A 107 2.38 -8.32 -5.89
C VAL A 107 2.01 -6.91 -5.46
N ALA A 108 1.18 -6.78 -4.44
CA ALA A 108 0.92 -5.50 -3.79
C ALA A 108 2.05 -5.14 -2.83
N PHE A 109 2.27 -3.86 -2.65
CA PHE A 109 3.22 -3.37 -1.66
C PHE A 109 2.66 -2.18 -0.87
N ALA A 110 3.11 -2.09 0.38
CA ALA A 110 2.93 -0.94 1.24
C ALA A 110 4.25 -0.63 1.97
N TRP A 111 4.89 0.49 1.62
CA TRP A 111 6.04 0.99 2.35
C TRP A 111 5.57 1.98 3.41
N HIS A 112 5.56 1.52 4.66
CA HIS A 112 5.07 2.29 5.78
C HIS A 112 6.10 3.33 6.22
N LEU A 113 5.68 4.59 6.24
CA LEU A 113 6.48 5.74 6.64
C LEU A 113 5.91 6.40 7.90
N PHE A 114 5.13 5.65 8.65
CA PHE A 114 4.51 6.09 9.89
C PHE A 114 5.56 6.33 10.99
N ASP A 115 5.33 7.34 11.80
CA ASP A 115 6.34 7.84 12.73
C ASP A 115 6.55 6.95 13.96
N ALA A 116 5.45 6.69 14.64
CA ALA A 116 5.42 5.87 15.84
C ALA A 116 4.06 5.18 15.91
N TRP A 117 4.05 3.89 15.61
CA TRP A 117 2.88 3.05 15.79
C TRP A 117 2.98 2.30 17.13
N SER A 118 1.86 2.21 17.84
CA SER A 118 1.72 1.41 19.05
C SER A 118 0.51 0.49 18.96
N PRO A 119 0.52 -0.67 19.61
CA PRO A 119 -0.66 -1.52 19.70
C PRO A 119 -1.89 -0.72 20.18
N GLY A 120 -2.98 -0.78 19.41
CA GLY A 120 -4.19 0.00 19.65
C GLY A 120 -4.32 1.30 18.84
N ASP A 121 -3.28 1.73 18.13
CA ASP A 121 -3.36 2.89 17.23
C ASP A 121 -4.22 2.64 15.99
N GLY A 122 -4.48 1.37 15.65
CA GLY A 122 -5.20 0.99 14.45
C GLY A 122 -4.36 1.15 13.17
N GLY A 123 -5.00 1.02 12.02
CA GLY A 123 -4.35 1.18 10.73
C GLY A 123 -3.52 -0.04 10.28
N GLU A 124 -3.65 -1.17 10.96
CA GLU A 124 -3.02 -2.43 10.56
C GLU A 124 -3.56 -2.91 9.22
N LEU A 125 -2.70 -3.53 8.42
CA LEU A 125 -3.11 -4.32 7.28
C LEU A 125 -3.60 -5.68 7.80
N ALA A 126 -4.88 -5.99 7.57
CA ALA A 126 -5.52 -7.20 8.03
C ALA A 126 -5.77 -8.13 6.84
N PHE A 127 -5.18 -9.32 6.86
CA PHE A 127 -5.48 -10.38 5.90
C PHE A 127 -6.60 -11.26 6.43
N VAL A 128 -7.60 -11.50 5.60
CA VAL A 128 -8.79 -12.27 5.96
C VAL A 128 -8.68 -13.66 5.35
N CYS A 129 -8.81 -14.68 6.18
CA CYS A 129 -8.96 -16.06 5.69
C CYS A 129 -10.43 -16.31 5.37
N PRO A 130 -10.82 -16.53 4.09
CA PRO A 130 -12.21 -16.79 3.73
C PRO A 130 -12.78 -18.06 4.37
N GLU A 131 -11.91 -19.02 4.70
CA GLU A 131 -12.29 -20.33 5.24
C GLU A 131 -12.35 -20.36 6.78
N SER A 132 -11.95 -19.30 7.44
CA SER A 132 -11.91 -19.23 8.91
C SER A 132 -12.26 -17.85 9.41
N SER A 133 -13.41 -17.72 10.06
CA SER A 133 -13.85 -16.49 10.71
C SER A 133 -12.98 -16.06 11.92
N THR A 134 -12.04 -16.91 12.33
CA THR A 134 -11.25 -16.73 13.55
C THR A 134 -9.76 -16.55 13.32
N GLN A 135 -9.28 -16.72 12.08
CA GLN A 135 -7.85 -16.59 11.75
C GLN A 135 -7.64 -15.44 10.78
N GLY A 136 -7.12 -14.33 11.28
CA GLY A 136 -6.62 -13.20 10.50
C GLY A 136 -5.15 -12.97 10.82
N GLN A 137 -4.39 -12.52 9.83
CA GLN A 137 -3.04 -12.04 10.05
C GLN A 137 -3.06 -10.51 10.03
N PHE A 138 -2.51 -9.90 11.07
CA PHE A 138 -2.41 -8.45 11.19
C PHE A 138 -0.96 -8.02 11.04
N VAL A 139 -0.73 -7.05 10.14
CA VAL A 139 0.59 -6.47 9.93
C VAL A 139 0.54 -5.00 10.34
N PRO A 140 1.24 -4.65 11.43
CA PRO A 140 1.29 -3.27 11.90
C PRO A 140 2.04 -2.37 10.93
N PRO A 141 1.65 -1.09 10.77
CA PRO A 141 2.34 -0.14 9.91
C PRO A 141 3.61 0.42 10.56
N VAL A 142 4.54 -0.46 10.90
CA VAL A 142 5.80 -0.06 11.54
C VAL A 142 6.64 0.78 10.60
N ALA A 143 7.25 1.85 11.14
CA ALA A 143 8.06 2.78 10.37
C ALA A 143 9.17 2.08 9.57
N ASN A 144 9.36 2.52 8.32
CA ASN A 144 10.37 2.01 7.39
C ASN A 144 10.27 0.50 7.12
N THR A 145 9.07 -0.07 7.14
CA THR A 145 8.81 -1.44 6.72
C THR A 145 8.14 -1.49 5.36
N LEU A 146 8.60 -2.39 4.51
CA LEU A 146 7.99 -2.69 3.21
C LEU A 146 7.25 -4.03 3.33
N THR A 147 5.92 -3.97 3.30
CA THR A 147 5.08 -5.16 3.25
C THR A 147 4.84 -5.53 1.79
N LEU A 148 5.05 -6.80 1.46
CA LEU A 148 4.80 -7.38 0.13
C LEU A 148 3.84 -8.54 0.28
N PHE A 149 2.83 -8.63 -0.60
CA PHE A 149 1.92 -9.77 -0.64
C PHE A 149 1.40 -10.03 -2.05
N ARG A 150 1.13 -11.29 -2.38
CA ARG A 150 0.53 -11.65 -3.66
C ARG A 150 -0.91 -11.14 -3.73
N THR A 151 -1.30 -10.63 -4.89
CA THR A 151 -2.66 -10.13 -5.12
C THR A 151 -3.63 -11.25 -5.48
N GLN A 152 -3.12 -12.36 -5.97
CA GLN A 152 -3.88 -13.52 -6.46
C GLN A 152 -3.22 -14.81 -5.96
N GLY A 153 -3.98 -15.90 -5.90
CA GLY A 153 -3.50 -17.21 -5.50
C GLY A 153 -4.56 -18.03 -4.77
N ALA A 154 -4.31 -19.32 -4.58
CA ALA A 154 -5.18 -20.19 -3.80
C ALA A 154 -5.16 -19.81 -2.31
N GLY A 155 -6.32 -19.88 -1.67
CA GLY A 155 -6.47 -19.60 -0.24
C GLY A 155 -6.60 -18.12 0.10
N PHE A 156 -6.15 -17.78 1.28
CA PHE A 156 -6.36 -16.50 1.94
C PHE A 156 -5.50 -15.32 1.40
N LEU A 157 -4.57 -15.62 0.53
CA LEU A 157 -3.65 -14.62 -0.02
C LEU A 157 -4.37 -13.64 -0.94
N GLY A 158 -4.23 -12.37 -0.63
CA GLY A 158 -4.75 -11.25 -1.45
C GLY A 158 -5.99 -10.56 -0.90
N THR A 159 -6.88 -11.24 -0.17
CA THR A 159 -8.04 -10.58 0.47
C THR A 159 -7.61 -9.90 1.77
N HIS A 160 -7.75 -8.60 1.81
CA HIS A 160 -7.25 -7.79 2.92
C HIS A 160 -8.10 -6.54 3.17
N ALA A 161 -7.81 -5.88 4.28
CA ALA A 161 -8.37 -4.59 4.67
C ALA A 161 -7.27 -3.73 5.31
N VAL A 162 -7.48 -2.43 5.38
CA VAL A 162 -6.74 -1.57 6.31
C VAL A 162 -7.70 -1.16 7.41
N LEU A 163 -7.41 -1.56 8.63
CA LEU A 163 -8.23 -1.27 9.79
C LEU A 163 -8.30 0.24 10.05
N PRO A 164 -9.36 0.72 10.68
CA PRO A 164 -9.48 2.14 11.02
C PRO A 164 -8.30 2.62 11.85
N VAL A 165 -7.78 3.81 11.53
CA VAL A 165 -6.82 4.50 12.38
C VAL A 165 -7.54 5.00 13.62
N LEU A 166 -7.13 4.52 14.79
CA LEU A 166 -7.81 4.80 16.07
C LEU A 166 -7.11 5.88 16.89
N ARG A 167 -5.86 6.19 16.57
CA ARG A 167 -5.10 7.25 17.24
C ARG A 167 -5.60 8.61 16.81
N GLN A 168 -6.10 9.43 17.75
CA GLN A 168 -6.47 10.82 17.50
C GLN A 168 -5.24 11.64 17.06
N GLY A 169 -5.41 12.43 15.99
CA GLY A 169 -4.30 13.15 15.36
C GLY A 169 -3.29 12.25 14.64
N GLY A 170 -3.53 10.93 14.60
CA GLY A 170 -2.70 9.98 13.88
C GLY A 170 -2.71 10.24 12.36
N ARG A 171 -1.54 10.11 11.74
CA ARG A 171 -1.32 10.29 10.30
C ARG A 171 -0.54 9.09 9.79
N ARG A 172 -1.24 8.04 9.39
CA ARG A 172 -0.64 6.85 8.79
C ARG A 172 -0.32 7.14 7.33
N VAL A 173 0.94 7.39 7.04
CA VAL A 173 1.42 7.59 5.68
C VAL A 173 2.14 6.34 5.16
N ALA A 174 1.92 6.03 3.88
CA ALA A 174 2.59 4.95 3.19
C ALA A 174 2.74 5.30 1.71
N ILE A 175 3.68 4.65 1.02
CA ILE A 175 3.70 4.57 -0.43
C ILE A 175 3.15 3.19 -0.79
N THR A 176 2.06 3.14 -1.54
CA THR A 176 1.37 1.90 -1.91
C THR A 176 1.31 1.72 -3.42
N GLY A 177 1.22 0.49 -3.88
CA GLY A 177 1.12 0.19 -5.31
C GLY A 177 1.26 -1.29 -5.61
N TRP A 178 1.51 -1.60 -6.90
CA TRP A 178 1.56 -2.97 -7.37
C TRP A 178 2.73 -3.21 -8.32
N PHE A 179 3.45 -4.29 -8.09
CA PHE A 179 4.32 -4.88 -9.11
C PHE A 179 3.48 -5.71 -10.06
N THR A 180 3.82 -5.63 -11.35
CA THR A 180 3.07 -6.28 -12.44
C THR A 180 3.91 -7.32 -13.15
N THR A 181 3.23 -8.29 -13.77
CA THR A 181 3.80 -9.25 -14.70
C THR A 181 3.22 -9.04 -16.10
N ARG A 182 3.98 -9.31 -17.17
CA ARG A 182 3.48 -9.22 -18.56
C ARG A 182 2.49 -10.32 -18.93
N SER A 183 2.58 -11.46 -18.28
CA SER A 183 1.64 -12.57 -18.38
C SER A 183 0.79 -12.60 -17.14
N GLU A 184 -0.47 -13.04 -17.26
CA GLU A 184 -1.25 -13.33 -16.06
C GLU A 184 -0.46 -14.26 -15.16
N PRO A 185 -0.34 -13.95 -13.87
CA PRO A 185 0.41 -14.81 -12.95
C PRO A 185 -0.26 -16.19 -12.92
N THR A 186 0.49 -17.23 -13.25
CA THR A 186 0.07 -18.62 -12.99
C THR A 186 0.39 -18.92 -11.52
N TYR A 187 -0.62 -19.23 -10.75
CA TYR A 187 -0.50 -19.62 -9.36
C TYR A 187 -0.72 -21.14 -9.26
N ASP A 188 0.35 -21.87 -9.01
CA ASP A 188 0.32 -23.29 -8.67
C ASP A 188 -0.16 -23.52 -7.22
#